data_400186bd69a585f0ee5260c3894c9cdb
#
_entry.id   400186bd69a585f0ee5260c3894c9cdb
#
_cell.length_a   1.000
_cell.length_b   1.000
_cell.length_c   1.000
_cell.angle_alpha   90.00
_cell.angle_beta   90.00
_cell.angle_gamma   90.00
#
_symmetry.space_group_name_H-M   'P 1'
#
loop_
_entity.id
_entity.type
_entity.pdbx_description
1 polymer ?
#
loop_
_entity_poly.entity_id
_entity_poly.type
_entity_poly.pdbx_seq_one_letter_code
_entity_poly.pdbx_strand_id
1 'polypeptide(L)'
;LFNDYNNGRNAERFNTPFQRSYKTIQKQAVAEIIEKKSRFIAHSAPASEEQQAIDFISQIKSKYYDATHNVYAYILRDNNIMRYSDDGEPSGTAGVPTLEVLRKEGIVDAVVVITRYFGGTMLGAGGLVRAYTKSAKCGIDASGILQRIFCNQYTLNTEYIFLSKIQKEISSIGCILGEITYTNRVFINVSVPYYIKNFEDKI
;
A
#
# COMPACT_ATOMS: atom_id res chain seq x y z
N LEU A 1 -10.09 7.67 34.15
CA LEU A 1 -8.62 7.74 34.15
C LEU A 1 -8.13 7.15 32.84
N PHE A 2 -7.80 8.03 31.91
CA PHE A 2 -7.23 7.67 30.61
C PHE A 2 -5.73 7.44 30.80
N ASN A 3 -5.23 6.28 30.37
CA ASN A 3 -3.79 6.06 30.27
C ASN A 3 -3.38 6.32 28.81
N ASP A 4 -2.77 7.47 28.57
CA ASP A 4 -2.12 7.80 27.31
C ASP A 4 -0.82 6.99 27.18
N TYR A 5 -0.83 5.97 26.32
CA TYR A 5 0.39 5.39 25.82
C TYR A 5 0.87 6.20 24.60
N ASN A 6 1.27 7.43 24.86
CA ASN A 6 1.91 8.28 23.86
C ASN A 6 3.44 8.20 24.04
N ASN A 7 4.07 7.31 23.27
CA ASN A 7 5.53 7.27 23.18
C ASN A 7 5.97 8.50 22.35
N GLY A 8 6.27 9.60 23.04
CA GLY A 8 6.52 10.94 22.54
C GLY A 8 7.75 11.16 21.67
N ARG A 9 8.14 10.24 20.78
CA ARG A 9 9.28 10.42 19.86
C ARG A 9 8.91 10.45 18.37
N ASN A 10 7.65 10.24 17.99
CA ASN A 10 7.22 10.22 16.58
C ASN A 10 6.13 11.25 16.22
N ALA A 11 5.64 12.06 17.17
CA ALA A 11 4.52 12.98 16.92
C ALA A 11 4.89 14.18 16.03
N GLU A 12 6.15 14.59 15.98
CA GLU A 12 6.57 15.78 15.22
C GLU A 12 6.82 15.56 13.72
N ARG A 13 6.99 14.32 13.26
CA ARG A 13 7.24 13.99 11.84
C ARG A 13 5.99 13.97 10.95
N PHE A 14 4.77 14.00 11.51
CA PHE A 14 3.52 13.77 10.79
C PHE A 14 2.61 15.00 10.68
N ASN A 15 3.16 16.20 10.55
CA ASN A 15 2.38 17.44 10.62
C ASN A 15 1.80 17.95 9.28
N THR A 16 1.84 17.15 8.20
CA THR A 16 1.17 17.52 6.94
C THR A 16 -0.04 16.61 6.69
N PRO A 17 -1.15 17.14 6.13
CA PRO A 17 -2.37 16.36 5.85
C PRO A 17 -2.12 15.14 4.95
N PHE A 18 -1.08 15.15 4.13
CA PHE A 18 -0.67 14.06 3.24
C PHE A 18 -0.10 12.83 3.99
N GLN A 19 0.32 12.99 5.25
CA GLN A 19 0.94 11.91 6.03
C GLN A 19 -0.04 11.14 6.92
N ARG A 20 -1.29 11.60 7.05
CA ARG A 20 -2.28 11.00 7.96
C ARG A 20 -3.15 9.91 7.31
N SER A 21 -3.13 9.82 6.01
CA SER A 21 -3.73 8.70 5.28
C SER A 21 -3.02 8.50 3.94
N TYR A 22 -2.92 7.26 3.47
CA TYR A 22 -2.29 6.94 2.20
C TYR A 22 -2.86 5.66 1.61
N LYS A 23 -2.76 5.53 0.29
CA LYS A 23 -3.12 4.31 -0.41
C LYS A 23 -1.90 3.43 -0.61
N THR A 24 -2.09 2.13 -0.41
CA THR A 24 -1.09 1.11 -0.71
C THR A 24 -1.77 -0.13 -1.26
N ILE A 25 -1.02 -1.16 -1.61
CA ILE A 25 -1.58 -2.45 -2.04
C ILE A 25 -1.69 -3.42 -0.86
N GLN A 26 -2.70 -4.31 -0.93
CA GLN A 26 -3.05 -5.18 0.20
C GLN A 26 -2.12 -6.38 0.34
N LYS A 27 -1.77 -7.01 -0.79
CA LYS A 27 -1.04 -8.27 -0.82
C LYS A 27 -0.19 -8.40 -2.07
N GLN A 28 0.75 -9.33 -2.03
CA GLN A 28 1.44 -9.74 -3.24
C GLN A 28 0.45 -10.40 -4.22
N ALA A 29 0.56 -10.04 -5.49
CA ALA A 29 -0.25 -10.62 -6.55
C ALA A 29 0.50 -10.66 -7.88
N VAL A 30 -0.05 -11.44 -8.81
CA VAL A 30 0.46 -11.59 -10.17
C VAL A 30 -0.71 -11.43 -11.13
N ALA A 31 -0.49 -10.67 -12.19
CA ALA A 31 -1.42 -10.54 -13.31
C ALA A 31 -0.66 -10.64 -14.62
N GLU A 32 -1.31 -11.15 -15.65
CA GLU A 32 -0.71 -11.34 -16.96
C GLU A 32 -1.57 -10.73 -18.05
N ILE A 33 -0.92 -10.10 -19.03
CA ILE A 33 -1.54 -9.67 -20.27
C ILE A 33 -0.71 -10.14 -21.46
N ILE A 34 -1.36 -10.32 -22.60
CA ILE A 34 -0.73 -10.60 -23.88
C ILE A 34 -1.02 -9.44 -24.81
N GLU A 35 0.03 -8.89 -25.44
CA GLU A 35 -0.08 -7.82 -26.42
C GLU A 35 0.80 -8.14 -27.63
N LYS A 36 0.19 -8.29 -28.83
CA LYS A 36 0.87 -8.69 -30.08
C LYS A 36 1.83 -9.87 -29.87
N LYS A 37 1.36 -10.94 -29.25
CA LYS A 37 2.12 -12.15 -28.87
C LYS A 37 3.20 -11.95 -27.80
N SER A 38 3.57 -10.73 -27.42
CA SER A 38 4.42 -10.50 -26.25
C SER A 38 3.61 -10.74 -24.97
N ARG A 39 4.24 -11.40 -24.01
CA ARG A 39 3.67 -11.74 -22.71
C ARG A 39 4.24 -10.81 -21.66
N PHE A 40 3.37 -10.17 -20.89
CA PHE A 40 3.73 -9.27 -19.81
C PHE A 40 3.14 -9.79 -18.51
N ILE A 41 3.99 -10.10 -17.54
CA ILE A 41 3.61 -10.64 -16.24
C ILE A 41 3.95 -9.59 -15.19
N ALA A 42 2.94 -8.94 -14.65
CA ALA A 42 3.10 -7.98 -13.56
C ALA A 42 3.09 -8.69 -12.22
N HIS A 43 4.14 -8.50 -11.44
CA HIS A 43 4.29 -8.92 -10.06
C HIS A 43 4.26 -7.67 -9.20
N SER A 44 3.35 -7.59 -8.24
CA SER A 44 3.24 -6.45 -7.31
C SER A 44 3.28 -6.93 -5.87
N ALA A 45 3.96 -6.18 -5.02
CA ALA A 45 4.09 -6.48 -3.59
C ALA A 45 4.11 -5.20 -2.75
N PRO A 46 3.56 -5.23 -1.51
CA PRO A 46 3.81 -4.16 -0.54
C PRO A 46 5.31 -4.10 -0.21
N ALA A 47 5.83 -2.88 -0.12
CA ALA A 47 7.21 -2.62 0.31
C ALA A 47 7.26 -1.25 0.99
N SER A 48 7.48 -1.23 2.30
CA SER A 48 7.60 0.01 3.09
C SER A 48 9.04 0.50 3.23
N GLU A 49 10.01 -0.34 2.93
CA GLU A 49 11.43 -0.08 2.99
C GLU A 49 12.11 -0.39 1.65
N GLU A 50 13.17 0.34 1.31
CA GLU A 50 13.87 0.17 0.04
C GLU A 50 14.47 -1.24 -0.11
N GLN A 51 14.96 -1.83 0.97
CA GLN A 51 15.50 -3.19 0.94
C GLN A 51 14.44 -4.23 0.55
N GLN A 52 13.20 -4.08 1.03
CA GLN A 52 12.09 -4.97 0.65
C GLN A 52 11.79 -4.90 -0.86
N ALA A 53 11.81 -3.69 -1.42
CA ALA A 53 11.62 -3.51 -2.86
C ALA A 53 12.76 -4.14 -3.67
N ILE A 54 14.01 -3.94 -3.25
CA ILE A 54 15.21 -4.51 -3.90
C ILE A 54 15.20 -6.04 -3.83
N ASP A 55 14.87 -6.61 -2.69
CA ASP A 55 14.80 -8.06 -2.49
C ASP A 55 13.71 -8.69 -3.38
N PHE A 56 12.54 -8.04 -3.44
CA PHE A 56 11.46 -8.49 -4.31
C PHE A 56 11.84 -8.43 -5.79
N ILE A 57 12.46 -7.33 -6.25
CA ILE A 57 12.97 -7.20 -7.62
C ILE A 57 13.98 -8.32 -7.93
N SER A 58 14.92 -8.57 -7.02
CA SER A 58 15.94 -9.59 -7.17
C SER A 58 15.34 -11.00 -7.24
N GLN A 59 14.34 -11.28 -6.42
CA GLN A 59 13.60 -12.54 -6.43
C GLN A 59 12.91 -12.78 -7.78
N ILE A 60 12.23 -11.76 -8.31
CA ILE A 60 11.54 -11.87 -9.61
C ILE A 60 12.54 -12.02 -10.75
N LYS A 61 13.62 -11.23 -10.77
CA LYS A 61 14.69 -11.35 -11.79
C LYS A 61 15.31 -12.74 -11.77
N SER A 62 15.58 -13.31 -10.61
CA SER A 62 16.12 -14.65 -10.48
C SER A 62 15.15 -15.72 -10.97
N LYS A 63 13.86 -15.58 -10.65
CA LYS A 63 12.82 -16.51 -11.08
C LYS A 63 12.59 -16.50 -12.58
N TYR A 64 12.67 -15.32 -13.19
CA TYR A 64 12.43 -15.09 -14.62
C TYR A 64 13.69 -14.63 -15.33
N TYR A 65 14.81 -15.32 -15.08
CA TYR A 65 16.14 -15.01 -15.63
C TYR A 65 16.21 -15.14 -17.16
N ASP A 66 15.31 -15.94 -17.73
CA ASP A 66 15.18 -16.21 -19.16
C ASP A 66 14.29 -15.18 -19.89
N ALA A 67 13.67 -14.26 -19.16
CA ALA A 67 12.84 -13.23 -19.74
C ALA A 67 13.65 -12.20 -20.55
N THR A 68 12.99 -11.57 -21.52
CA THR A 68 13.64 -10.51 -22.32
C THR A 68 13.96 -9.30 -21.45
N HIS A 69 13.03 -8.90 -20.58
CA HIS A 69 13.16 -7.76 -19.66
C HIS A 69 12.39 -8.00 -18.36
N ASN A 70 12.93 -7.47 -17.26
CA ASN A 70 12.27 -7.42 -15.94
C ASN A 70 12.24 -5.96 -15.46
N VAL A 71 11.34 -5.19 -16.05
CA VAL A 71 11.12 -3.77 -15.76
C VAL A 71 10.57 -3.61 -14.36
N TYR A 72 10.99 -2.57 -13.64
CA TYR A 72 10.41 -2.32 -12.31
C TYR A 72 10.17 -0.84 -12.03
N ALA A 73 9.26 -0.59 -11.08
CA ALA A 73 9.07 0.69 -10.43
C ALA A 73 8.60 0.49 -8.99
N TYR A 74 9.00 1.40 -8.09
CA TYR A 74 8.48 1.46 -6.73
C TYR A 74 8.41 2.89 -6.23
N ILE A 75 7.47 3.10 -5.31
CA ILE A 75 7.31 4.35 -4.55
C ILE A 75 7.26 4.00 -3.07
N LEU A 76 8.12 4.62 -2.29
CA LEU A 76 8.14 4.52 -0.85
C LEU A 76 7.78 5.87 -0.25
N ARG A 77 6.88 5.84 0.72
CA ARG A 77 6.41 7.04 1.41
C ARG A 77 7.50 7.67 2.26
N ASP A 78 8.29 6.83 2.95
CA ASP A 78 9.41 7.31 3.74
C ASP A 78 10.48 7.89 2.80
N ASN A 79 10.98 9.09 3.12
CA ASN A 79 11.91 9.85 2.31
C ASN A 79 11.47 10.16 0.86
N ASN A 80 10.20 9.92 0.50
CA ASN A 80 9.64 10.16 -0.83
C ASN A 80 10.48 9.51 -1.96
N ILE A 81 10.89 8.26 -1.76
CA ILE A 81 11.74 7.53 -2.71
C ILE A 81 10.90 7.04 -3.87
N MET A 82 11.34 7.39 -5.09
CA MET A 82 10.77 6.87 -6.34
C MET A 82 11.90 6.31 -7.19
N ARG A 83 11.78 5.08 -7.65
CA ARG A 83 12.77 4.42 -8.51
C ARG A 83 12.07 3.63 -9.59
N TYR A 84 12.75 3.51 -10.73
CA TYR A 84 12.33 2.69 -11.85
C TYR A 84 13.52 2.24 -12.69
N SER A 85 13.30 1.24 -13.54
CA SER A 85 14.25 0.80 -14.54
C SER A 85 13.51 0.27 -15.76
N ASP A 86 13.97 0.65 -16.95
CA ASP A 86 13.50 0.09 -18.22
C ASP A 86 14.10 -1.31 -18.51
N ASP A 87 15.12 -1.72 -17.76
CA ASP A 87 15.78 -3.05 -17.87
C ASP A 87 16.09 -3.47 -19.32
N GLY A 88 16.63 -2.52 -20.12
CA GLY A 88 17.00 -2.74 -21.53
C GLY A 88 15.89 -2.50 -22.55
N GLU A 89 14.65 -2.18 -22.15
CA GLU A 89 13.68 -1.61 -23.09
C GLU A 89 14.11 -0.20 -23.54
N PRO A 90 13.59 0.31 -24.67
CA PRO A 90 13.88 1.68 -25.09
C PRO A 90 13.56 2.69 -23.98
N SER A 91 14.48 3.62 -23.75
CA SER A 91 14.41 4.57 -22.64
C SER A 91 13.04 5.26 -22.52
N GLY A 92 12.47 5.22 -21.30
CA GLY A 92 11.20 5.86 -20.97
C GLY A 92 9.94 5.13 -21.47
N THR A 93 10.08 3.94 -22.09
CA THR A 93 8.94 3.21 -22.65
C THR A 93 8.33 2.18 -21.71
N ALA A 94 8.98 1.89 -20.59
CA ALA A 94 8.60 0.80 -19.69
C ALA A 94 8.59 1.20 -18.21
N GLY A 95 9.73 1.56 -17.64
CA GLY A 95 9.86 1.90 -16.23
C GLY A 95 9.08 3.15 -15.84
N VAL A 96 9.20 4.22 -16.63
CA VAL A 96 8.45 5.46 -16.42
C VAL A 96 6.92 5.23 -16.50
N PRO A 97 6.37 4.58 -17.54
CA PRO A 97 4.94 4.23 -17.58
C PRO A 97 4.48 3.42 -16.39
N THR A 98 5.30 2.48 -15.90
CA THR A 98 4.99 1.68 -14.71
C THR A 98 4.92 2.55 -13.45
N LEU A 99 5.91 3.45 -13.27
CA LEU A 99 5.93 4.40 -12.15
C LEU A 99 4.73 5.35 -12.17
N GLU A 100 4.36 5.85 -13.36
CA GLU A 100 3.23 6.77 -13.52
C GLU A 100 1.89 6.14 -13.14
N VAL A 101 1.73 4.81 -13.26
CA VAL A 101 0.52 4.14 -12.77
C VAL A 101 0.45 4.25 -11.24
N LEU A 102 1.53 3.96 -10.51
CA LEU A 102 1.57 4.11 -9.05
C LEU A 102 1.25 5.56 -8.63
N ARG A 103 1.86 6.55 -9.31
CA ARG A 103 1.63 7.98 -9.04
C ARG A 103 0.18 8.40 -9.26
N LYS A 104 -0.42 8.05 -10.40
CA LYS A 104 -1.80 8.43 -10.75
C LYS A 104 -2.84 7.78 -9.82
N GLU A 105 -2.60 6.55 -9.40
CA GLU A 105 -3.46 5.87 -8.40
C GLU A 105 -3.22 6.40 -6.97
N GLY A 106 -2.15 7.18 -6.76
CA GLY A 106 -1.74 7.68 -5.44
C GLY A 106 -1.25 6.58 -4.52
N ILE A 107 -0.65 5.52 -5.09
CA ILE A 107 -0.17 4.36 -4.35
C ILE A 107 1.29 4.59 -3.93
N VAL A 108 1.55 4.35 -2.66
CA VAL A 108 2.89 4.39 -2.06
C VAL A 108 3.13 3.09 -1.29
N ASP A 109 4.36 2.87 -0.85
CA ASP A 109 4.81 1.66 -0.15
C ASP A 109 4.49 0.39 -0.97
N ALA A 110 4.81 0.44 -2.27
CA ALA A 110 4.55 -0.62 -3.23
C ALA A 110 5.64 -0.73 -4.28
N VAL A 111 5.92 -1.96 -4.69
CA VAL A 111 6.82 -2.31 -5.79
C VAL A 111 6.06 -3.10 -6.86
N VAL A 112 6.34 -2.79 -8.12
CA VAL A 112 5.83 -3.52 -9.30
C VAL A 112 7.01 -3.92 -10.16
N VAL A 113 7.06 -5.21 -10.53
CA VAL A 113 8.02 -5.76 -11.50
C VAL A 113 7.23 -6.35 -12.65
N ILE A 114 7.55 -5.96 -13.89
CA ILE A 114 6.90 -6.46 -15.07
C ILE A 114 7.91 -7.26 -15.91
N THR A 115 7.71 -8.56 -15.91
CA THR A 115 8.49 -9.51 -16.70
C THR A 115 7.90 -9.57 -18.10
N ARG A 116 8.72 -9.35 -19.13
CA ARG A 116 8.30 -9.44 -20.52
C ARG A 116 9.05 -10.54 -21.28
N TYR A 117 8.27 -11.33 -22.02
CA TYR A 117 8.76 -12.22 -23.06
C TYR A 117 8.35 -11.67 -24.43
N PHE A 118 9.31 -11.46 -25.31
CA PHE A 118 9.08 -10.95 -26.66
C PHE A 118 8.33 -11.97 -27.51
N GLY A 119 7.25 -11.56 -28.15
CA GLY A 119 6.39 -12.42 -28.97
C GLY A 119 6.72 -12.42 -30.49
N GLY A 120 7.89 -11.95 -30.87
CA GLY A 120 8.29 -11.91 -32.29
C GLY A 120 7.72 -10.73 -33.11
N THR A 121 6.81 -9.92 -32.51
CA THR A 121 6.21 -8.76 -33.17
C THR A 121 6.56 -7.48 -32.41
N MET A 122 7.16 -6.52 -33.06
CA MET A 122 7.51 -5.23 -32.46
C MET A 122 6.26 -4.41 -32.11
N LEU A 123 6.19 -3.90 -30.89
CA LEU A 123 5.09 -3.03 -30.45
C LEU A 123 5.28 -1.57 -30.87
N GLY A 124 6.53 -1.14 -31.03
CA GLY A 124 6.92 0.26 -31.14
C GLY A 124 6.82 1.00 -29.78
N ALA A 125 7.46 2.17 -29.68
CA ALA A 125 7.53 2.93 -28.42
C ALA A 125 6.14 3.18 -27.80
N GLY A 126 5.17 3.70 -28.55
CA GLY A 126 3.81 3.93 -28.07
C GLY A 126 3.05 2.65 -27.69
N GLY A 127 3.37 1.52 -28.35
CA GLY A 127 2.82 0.20 -27.99
C GLY A 127 3.37 -0.30 -26.68
N LEU A 128 4.69 -0.14 -26.44
CA LEU A 128 5.34 -0.49 -25.17
C LEU A 128 4.76 0.31 -24.02
N VAL A 129 4.68 1.64 -24.15
CA VAL A 129 4.09 2.49 -23.11
C VAL A 129 2.69 2.01 -22.71
N ARG A 130 1.82 1.73 -23.68
CA ARG A 130 0.46 1.22 -23.40
C ARG A 130 0.47 -0.16 -22.73
N ALA A 131 1.33 -1.07 -23.21
CA ALA A 131 1.41 -2.42 -22.66
C ALA A 131 1.92 -2.41 -21.21
N TYR A 132 2.98 -1.66 -20.89
CA TYR A 132 3.51 -1.54 -19.56
C TYR A 132 2.52 -0.84 -18.60
N THR A 133 1.87 0.26 -19.04
CA THR A 133 0.81 0.92 -18.26
C THR A 133 -0.33 -0.04 -17.93
N LYS A 134 -0.83 -0.78 -18.92
CA LYS A 134 -1.92 -1.75 -18.72
C LYS A 134 -1.50 -2.89 -17.81
N SER A 135 -0.29 -3.42 -17.99
CA SER A 135 0.23 -4.50 -17.17
C SER A 135 0.40 -4.08 -15.71
N ALA A 136 0.99 -2.90 -15.47
CA ALA A 136 1.11 -2.34 -14.12
C ALA A 136 -0.25 -2.18 -13.43
N LYS A 137 -1.24 -1.61 -14.16
CA LYS A 137 -2.60 -1.44 -13.62
C LYS A 137 -3.23 -2.78 -13.26
N CYS A 138 -3.14 -3.80 -14.13
CA CYS A 138 -3.65 -5.13 -13.83
C CYS A 138 -2.98 -5.76 -12.59
N GLY A 139 -1.66 -5.62 -12.42
CA GLY A 139 -0.94 -6.11 -11.26
C GLY A 139 -1.40 -5.45 -9.95
N ILE A 140 -1.55 -4.13 -9.97
CA ILE A 140 -2.02 -3.34 -8.84
C ILE A 140 -3.47 -3.74 -8.48
N ASP A 141 -4.37 -3.83 -9.46
CA ASP A 141 -5.76 -4.22 -9.23
C ASP A 141 -5.87 -5.63 -8.63
N ALA A 142 -5.05 -6.56 -9.11
CA ALA A 142 -4.99 -7.93 -8.56
C ALA A 142 -4.49 -7.95 -7.10
N SER A 143 -3.65 -7.00 -6.71
CA SER A 143 -3.16 -6.86 -5.33
C SER A 143 -4.19 -6.31 -4.36
N GLY A 144 -5.25 -5.67 -4.85
CA GLY A 144 -6.20 -4.91 -4.06
C GLY A 144 -5.59 -3.61 -3.50
N ILE A 145 -6.38 -2.56 -3.46
CA ILE A 145 -5.94 -1.25 -2.93
C ILE A 145 -6.49 -1.06 -1.52
N LEU A 146 -5.64 -0.65 -0.60
CA LEU A 146 -5.99 -0.31 0.78
C LEU A 146 -5.80 1.19 1.01
N GLN A 147 -6.75 1.78 1.73
CA GLN A 147 -6.58 3.07 2.38
C GLN A 147 -6.10 2.83 3.82
N ARG A 148 -4.88 3.26 4.14
CA ARG A 148 -4.38 3.29 5.51
C ARG A 148 -4.64 4.65 6.13
N ILE A 149 -5.14 4.65 7.37
CA ILE A 149 -5.51 5.86 8.11
C ILE A 149 -4.76 5.84 9.43
N PHE A 150 -4.17 6.97 9.81
CA PHE A 150 -3.56 7.15 11.12
C PHE A 150 -4.68 7.21 12.18
N CYS A 151 -4.53 6.42 13.24
CA CYS A 151 -5.46 6.39 14.36
C CYS A 151 -4.71 6.63 15.67
N ASN A 152 -5.33 7.41 16.56
CA ASN A 152 -4.95 7.45 17.96
C ASN A 152 -5.47 6.19 18.65
N GLN A 153 -4.69 5.61 19.56
CA GLN A 153 -5.09 4.44 20.33
C GLN A 153 -5.58 4.89 21.71
N TYR A 154 -6.76 4.41 22.10
CA TYR A 154 -7.35 4.62 23.42
C TYR A 154 -7.67 3.28 24.04
N THR A 155 -7.55 3.19 25.37
CA THR A 155 -8.08 2.09 26.16
C THR A 155 -9.16 2.64 27.08
N LEU A 156 -10.40 2.25 26.83
CA LEU A 156 -11.56 2.60 27.67
C LEU A 156 -11.69 1.59 28.79
N ASN A 157 -11.89 2.06 30.01
CA ASN A 157 -12.15 1.24 31.19
C ASN A 157 -13.59 1.46 31.65
N THR A 158 -14.42 0.43 31.61
CA THR A 158 -15.86 0.53 31.91
C THR A 158 -16.37 -0.65 32.72
N GLU A 159 -17.61 -0.54 33.22
CA GLU A 159 -18.35 -1.64 33.82
C GLU A 159 -19.08 -2.44 32.75
N TYR A 160 -19.36 -3.70 33.04
CA TYR A 160 -20.05 -4.62 32.12
C TYR A 160 -21.39 -4.11 31.61
N ILE A 161 -22.14 -3.39 32.47
CA ILE A 161 -23.47 -2.86 32.15
C ILE A 161 -23.43 -1.83 31.01
N PHE A 162 -22.32 -1.12 30.84
CA PHE A 162 -22.18 -0.11 29.81
C PHE A 162 -21.54 -0.64 28.50
N LEU A 163 -21.01 -1.86 28.47
CA LEU A 163 -20.28 -2.43 27.35
C LEU A 163 -21.02 -2.28 26.01
N SER A 164 -22.25 -2.79 25.96
CA SER A 164 -23.05 -2.78 24.72
C SER A 164 -23.37 -1.36 24.22
N LYS A 165 -23.58 -0.42 25.14
CA LYS A 165 -23.84 0.98 24.80
C LYS A 165 -22.59 1.62 24.20
N ILE A 166 -21.44 1.45 24.84
CA ILE A 166 -20.15 1.99 24.40
C ILE A 166 -19.76 1.41 23.04
N GLN A 167 -19.91 0.09 22.81
CA GLN A 167 -19.63 -0.52 21.52
C GLN A 167 -20.46 0.06 20.38
N LYS A 168 -21.76 0.31 20.63
CA LYS A 168 -22.64 0.96 19.64
C LYS A 168 -22.20 2.39 19.36
N GLU A 169 -21.86 3.16 20.40
CA GLU A 169 -21.41 4.54 20.27
C GLU A 169 -20.12 4.62 19.47
N ILE A 170 -19.09 3.84 19.83
CA ILE A 170 -17.81 3.76 19.11
C ILE A 170 -18.03 3.46 17.61
N SER A 171 -18.90 2.50 17.30
CA SER A 171 -19.22 2.14 15.92
C SER A 171 -19.95 3.26 15.18
N SER A 172 -20.88 3.97 15.87
CA SER A 172 -21.68 5.05 15.26
C SER A 172 -20.85 6.26 14.86
N ILE A 173 -19.80 6.58 15.63
CA ILE A 173 -18.87 7.68 15.34
C ILE A 173 -17.75 7.29 14.37
N GLY A 174 -17.71 6.04 13.87
CA GLY A 174 -16.73 5.58 12.88
C GLY A 174 -15.36 5.22 13.45
N CYS A 175 -15.27 4.93 14.74
CA CYS A 175 -14.07 4.38 15.37
C CYS A 175 -14.00 2.87 15.19
N ILE A 176 -12.80 2.31 15.32
CA ILE A 176 -12.54 0.89 15.12
C ILE A 176 -12.36 0.24 16.49
N LEU A 177 -13.24 -0.72 16.80
CA LEU A 177 -13.10 -1.55 17.99
C LEU A 177 -11.93 -2.52 17.84
N GLY A 178 -11.02 -2.51 18.82
CA GLY A 178 -9.95 -3.46 18.96
C GLY A 178 -10.28 -4.59 19.93
N GLU A 179 -9.24 -5.10 20.59
CA GLU A 179 -9.35 -6.17 21.58
C GLU A 179 -10.13 -5.70 22.82
N ILE A 180 -10.97 -6.59 23.36
CA ILE A 180 -11.71 -6.38 24.60
C ILE A 180 -11.19 -7.36 25.64
N THR A 181 -10.69 -6.84 26.77
CA THR A 181 -10.20 -7.64 27.89
C THR A 181 -11.18 -7.59 29.04
N TYR A 182 -11.54 -8.76 29.55
CA TYR A 182 -12.52 -8.95 30.62
C TYR A 182 -11.79 -9.30 31.92
N THR A 183 -11.98 -8.46 32.95
CA THR A 183 -11.47 -8.67 34.29
C THR A 183 -12.59 -8.39 35.30
N ASN A 184 -12.29 -7.82 36.48
CA ASN A 184 -13.31 -7.20 37.36
C ASN A 184 -13.97 -5.96 36.69
N ARG A 185 -13.36 -5.43 35.64
CA ARG A 185 -13.90 -4.40 34.77
C ARG A 185 -13.63 -4.79 33.32
N VAL A 186 -14.19 -4.05 32.37
CA VAL A 186 -13.97 -4.27 30.92
C VAL A 186 -13.03 -3.20 30.39
N PHE A 187 -11.97 -3.63 29.68
CA PHE A 187 -11.06 -2.76 28.97
C PHE A 187 -11.28 -2.94 27.47
N ILE A 188 -11.52 -1.84 26.75
CA ILE A 188 -11.82 -1.82 25.33
C ILE A 188 -10.74 -1.00 24.64
N ASN A 189 -9.96 -1.62 23.75
CA ASN A 189 -9.04 -0.90 22.91
C ASN A 189 -9.81 -0.30 21.72
N VAL A 190 -9.59 0.99 21.45
CA VAL A 190 -10.27 1.73 20.38
C VAL A 190 -9.26 2.47 19.52
N SER A 191 -9.32 2.27 18.21
CA SER A 191 -8.55 3.05 17.24
C SER A 191 -9.43 4.18 16.71
N VAL A 192 -9.07 5.41 17.05
CA VAL A 192 -9.81 6.62 16.69
C VAL A 192 -9.12 7.29 15.49
N PRO A 193 -9.76 7.32 14.30
CA PRO A 193 -9.21 8.01 13.14
C PRO A 193 -8.84 9.47 13.43
N TYR A 194 -7.73 9.94 12.91
CA TYR A 194 -7.17 11.28 13.19
C TYR A 194 -8.13 12.44 12.93
N TYR A 195 -9.11 12.26 12.07
CA TYR A 195 -10.11 13.28 11.71
C TYR A 195 -11.27 13.35 12.70
N ILE A 196 -11.42 12.37 13.60
CA ILE A 196 -12.40 12.42 14.68
C ILE A 196 -11.78 13.20 15.83
N LYS A 197 -12.31 14.41 16.05
CA LYS A 197 -11.85 15.28 17.14
C LYS A 197 -12.78 15.11 18.35
N ASN A 198 -12.20 15.41 19.53
CA ASN A 198 -12.94 15.40 20.80
C ASN A 198 -13.64 14.05 21.06
N PHE A 199 -12.92 12.96 20.83
CA PHE A 199 -13.45 11.61 21.05
C PHE A 199 -13.87 11.41 22.52
N GLU A 200 -13.12 12.00 23.45
CA GLU A 200 -13.36 11.90 24.91
C GLU A 200 -14.71 12.53 25.31
N ASP A 201 -15.16 13.57 24.61
CA ASP A 201 -16.45 14.23 24.87
C ASP A 201 -17.65 13.45 24.31
N LYS A 202 -17.41 12.39 23.51
CA LYS A 202 -18.43 11.64 22.78
C LYS A 202 -18.74 10.29 23.40
N ILE A 203 -17.93 9.83 24.35
CA ILE A 203 -18.05 8.54 25.02
C ILE A 203 -18.33 8.76 26.52
#